data_3501e4ab9d20b01f632648a3660c24ab
#
_entry.id   3501e4ab9d20b01f632648a3660c24ab
#
_cell.length_a   1.000
_cell.length_b   1.000
_cell.length_c   1.000
_cell.angle_alpha   90.00
_cell.angle_beta   90.00
_cell.angle_gamma   90.00
#
_symmetry.space_group_name_H-M   'P 1'
#
loop_
_entity.id
_entity.type
_entity.pdbx_description
1 polymer ?
#
loop_
_entity_poly.entity_id
_entity_poly.type
_entity_poly.pdbx_seq_one_letter_code
_entity_poly.pdbx_strand_id
1 'polypeptide(L)'
;MSVICRMPKQTVHGFLFTLTGVLSVFCSTSVLAQDPQFSQFYAAPLYLNPAFAGSSQQGRVGLNYRNQWPGVDANFTTMSAFADFYIEDKNSGVGAMITRDYVGLVGLQSISLAFQYAYQLRLTQKLSFRPGFQAAIYQRSINFGRLTFGNQFDPNTGEFIGGDSGEGLSGGNRFFPDLSAGGLFYTPNAWLGFAAHHLTRPNNSLVGEDSNLPIKLSAHAGWKFFFRPGVMGQGVYARKAERSIAPAVQYRKQGPFTQMDVGTYFTFEPIVVGTWYRGIPFKSLNNIINHESIVLLVGMTLKGAKDVLNIGYSYDITISRLGPGTGGSHEISLVYSWPTRNPRKPPKDKLIIPCPDF
;
A
#
# COMPACT_ATOMS: atom_id res chain seq x y z
N MET A 1 70.79 -10.42 33.60
CA MET A 1 69.97 -11.68 33.73
C MET A 1 68.50 -11.24 33.59
N SER A 2 67.98 -11.25 32.37
CA SER A 2 66.62 -10.82 32.05
C SER A 2 65.79 -12.06 31.66
N VAL A 3 64.81 -12.38 32.47
CA VAL A 3 63.88 -13.48 32.23
C VAL A 3 62.71 -12.92 31.44
N ILE A 4 62.63 -13.26 30.15
CA ILE A 4 61.47 -12.98 29.28
C ILE A 4 60.48 -14.11 29.46
N CYS A 5 59.34 -13.80 30.08
CA CYS A 5 58.22 -14.72 30.21
C CYS A 5 57.43 -14.75 28.87
N ARG A 6 57.54 -15.86 28.12
CA ARG A 6 56.73 -16.13 26.90
C ARG A 6 55.35 -16.66 27.31
N MET A 7 54.30 -15.89 27.08
CA MET A 7 52.94 -16.42 27.15
C MET A 7 52.61 -17.26 25.92
N PRO A 8 51.86 -18.37 26.04
CA PRO A 8 51.53 -19.22 24.92
C PRO A 8 50.42 -18.59 24.05
N LYS A 9 50.68 -18.50 22.75
CA LYS A 9 49.79 -17.92 21.73
C LYS A 9 48.41 -18.60 21.56
N GLN A 10 48.17 -19.73 22.22
CA GLN A 10 46.93 -20.51 22.03
C GLN A 10 45.74 -20.02 22.83
N THR A 11 45.91 -19.23 23.89
CA THR A 11 44.79 -18.76 24.74
C THR A 11 44.05 -17.53 24.18
N VAL A 12 44.67 -16.78 23.27
CA VAL A 12 44.05 -15.56 22.71
C VAL A 12 43.00 -15.89 21.62
N HIS A 13 43.22 -16.96 20.88
CA HIS A 13 42.27 -17.36 19.81
C HIS A 13 40.98 -17.99 20.36
N GLY A 14 41.04 -18.71 21.48
CA GLY A 14 39.87 -19.27 22.14
C GLY A 14 38.93 -18.18 22.71
N PHE A 15 39.52 -17.11 23.25
CA PHE A 15 38.71 -16.01 23.83
C PHE A 15 38.07 -15.12 22.79
N LEU A 16 38.70 -14.96 21.62
CA LEU A 16 38.08 -14.22 20.49
C LEU A 16 36.92 -15.00 19.85
N PHE A 17 37.05 -16.33 19.73
CA PHE A 17 35.96 -17.15 19.18
C PHE A 17 34.74 -17.25 20.10
N THR A 18 34.91 -17.30 21.40
CA THR A 18 33.82 -17.28 22.38
C THR A 18 33.16 -15.89 22.45
N LEU A 19 33.91 -14.81 22.33
CA LEU A 19 33.34 -13.45 22.32
C LEU A 19 32.56 -13.16 21.03
N THR A 20 32.99 -13.65 19.86
CA THR A 20 32.26 -13.55 18.58
C THR A 20 31.02 -14.44 18.58
N GLY A 21 31.05 -15.63 19.17
CA GLY A 21 29.89 -16.52 19.32
C GLY A 21 28.78 -15.94 20.23
N VAL A 22 29.18 -15.27 21.32
CA VAL A 22 28.23 -14.64 22.25
C VAL A 22 27.61 -13.33 21.65
N LEU A 23 28.37 -12.59 20.82
CA LEU A 23 27.85 -11.41 20.15
C LEU A 23 26.86 -11.73 19.02
N SER A 24 26.92 -12.92 18.43
CA SER A 24 26.01 -13.36 17.36
C SER A 24 24.64 -13.78 17.87
N VAL A 25 24.47 -14.10 19.14
CA VAL A 25 23.21 -14.56 19.75
C VAL A 25 22.29 -13.37 20.07
N PHE A 26 22.79 -12.11 20.12
CA PHE A 26 21.99 -10.93 20.45
C PHE A 26 21.43 -10.15 19.24
N CYS A 27 21.66 -10.61 18.02
CA CYS A 27 21.06 -10.01 16.83
C CYS A 27 19.78 -10.74 16.40
N SER A 28 18.85 -10.97 17.31
CA SER A 28 17.47 -11.31 16.93
C SER A 28 16.80 -10.04 16.36
N THR A 29 17.04 -9.74 15.09
CA THR A 29 16.28 -8.73 14.39
C THR A 29 14.86 -9.27 14.19
N SER A 30 13.90 -8.72 14.91
CA SER A 30 12.49 -8.99 14.66
C SER A 30 12.19 -8.64 13.20
N VAL A 31 11.94 -9.63 12.37
CA VAL A 31 11.51 -9.43 10.98
C VAL A 31 10.06 -8.97 11.02
N LEU A 32 9.86 -7.65 10.92
CA LEU A 32 8.54 -7.04 10.82
C LEU A 32 8.13 -7.03 9.35
N ALA A 33 6.95 -7.56 9.04
CA ALA A 33 6.38 -7.51 7.70
C ALA A 33 5.70 -6.16 7.46
N GLN A 34 5.83 -5.63 6.25
CA GLN A 34 5.06 -4.47 5.76
C GLN A 34 3.78 -4.94 5.08
N ASP A 35 2.74 -4.10 5.14
CA ASP A 35 1.58 -4.26 4.28
C ASP A 35 1.96 -4.00 2.80
N PRO A 36 1.27 -4.67 1.87
CA PRO A 36 1.40 -4.37 0.45
C PRO A 36 1.02 -2.92 0.15
N GLN A 37 1.47 -2.43 -1.00
CA GLN A 37 1.20 -1.05 -1.41
C GLN A 37 0.91 -1.00 -2.91
N PHE A 38 0.03 -0.07 -3.28
CA PHE A 38 -0.24 0.29 -4.66
C PHE A 38 0.55 1.54 -5.06
N SER A 39 1.05 1.58 -6.29
CA SER A 39 1.68 2.77 -6.88
C SER A 39 0.62 3.72 -7.40
N GLN A 40 -0.51 3.19 -7.86
CA GLN A 40 -1.70 3.93 -8.25
C GLN A 40 -2.64 4.12 -7.04
N PHE A 41 -2.15 4.75 -5.97
CA PHE A 41 -2.88 4.80 -4.70
C PHE A 41 -4.22 5.55 -4.78
N TYR A 42 -4.43 6.48 -5.72
CA TYR A 42 -5.75 7.09 -5.95
C TYR A 42 -6.69 6.20 -6.77
N ALA A 43 -6.18 5.20 -7.50
CA ALA A 43 -7.01 4.17 -8.12
C ALA A 43 -7.49 3.09 -7.12
N ALA A 44 -6.86 3.02 -5.94
CA ALA A 44 -7.26 2.17 -4.82
C ALA A 44 -7.64 3.02 -3.60
N PRO A 45 -8.63 3.93 -3.70
CA PRO A 45 -8.86 4.97 -2.69
C PRO A 45 -9.30 4.41 -1.35
N LEU A 46 -10.07 3.33 -1.32
CA LEU A 46 -10.49 2.67 -0.08
C LEU A 46 -9.33 1.99 0.65
N TYR A 47 -8.31 1.56 -0.09
CA TYR A 47 -7.07 1.03 0.48
C TYR A 47 -6.19 2.13 1.07
N LEU A 48 -6.19 3.31 0.45
CA LEU A 48 -5.41 4.46 0.88
C LEU A 48 -5.94 5.04 2.21
N ASN A 49 -7.27 5.26 2.29
CA ASN A 49 -7.88 5.92 3.45
C ASN A 49 -9.39 5.63 3.49
N PRO A 50 -9.93 5.10 4.59
CA PRO A 50 -11.38 4.83 4.71
C PRO A 50 -12.26 6.06 4.52
N ALA A 51 -11.73 7.28 4.68
CA ALA A 51 -12.45 8.52 4.41
C ALA A 51 -12.82 8.71 2.92
N PHE A 52 -12.28 7.92 1.99
CA PHE A 52 -12.66 7.95 0.59
C PHE A 52 -13.95 7.16 0.27
N ALA A 53 -14.54 6.43 1.21
CA ALA A 53 -15.80 5.72 0.94
C ALA A 53 -16.89 6.69 0.47
N GLY A 54 -17.43 6.48 -0.74
CA GLY A 54 -18.40 7.36 -1.40
C GLY A 54 -17.87 8.75 -1.78
N SER A 55 -16.56 8.92 -1.90
CA SER A 55 -15.93 10.23 -2.19
C SER A 55 -16.23 10.75 -3.59
N SER A 56 -16.44 9.88 -4.56
CA SER A 56 -16.81 10.23 -5.94
C SER A 56 -18.21 10.82 -6.05
N GLN A 57 -19.03 10.73 -5.00
CA GLN A 57 -20.46 11.08 -5.00
C GLN A 57 -21.28 10.29 -6.05
N GLN A 58 -20.76 9.15 -6.48
CA GLN A 58 -21.32 8.22 -7.45
C GLN A 58 -21.30 6.81 -6.87
N GLY A 59 -21.84 5.83 -7.56
CA GLY A 59 -21.53 4.43 -7.37
C GLY A 59 -20.21 4.14 -8.10
N ARG A 60 -19.32 3.40 -7.48
CA ARG A 60 -18.03 3.08 -8.05
C ARG A 60 -17.65 1.65 -7.70
N VAL A 61 -17.08 0.95 -8.67
CA VAL A 61 -16.37 -0.33 -8.47
C VAL A 61 -14.98 -0.22 -9.06
N GLY A 62 -14.02 -0.88 -8.44
CA GLY A 62 -12.65 -0.87 -8.94
C GLY A 62 -11.94 -2.18 -8.70
N LEU A 63 -10.97 -2.45 -9.56
CA LEU A 63 -10.07 -3.59 -9.52
C LEU A 63 -8.65 -3.08 -9.65
N ASN A 64 -7.76 -3.57 -8.79
CA ASN A 64 -6.34 -3.28 -8.84
C ASN A 64 -5.57 -4.59 -8.80
N TYR A 65 -4.58 -4.72 -9.67
CA TYR A 65 -3.63 -5.83 -9.73
C TYR A 65 -2.22 -5.29 -9.75
N ARG A 66 -1.38 -5.73 -8.83
CA ARG A 66 0.03 -5.39 -8.76
C ARG A 66 0.89 -6.65 -8.69
N ASN A 67 1.88 -6.73 -9.55
CA ASN A 67 2.94 -7.73 -9.52
C ASN A 67 4.28 -7.03 -9.31
N GLN A 68 4.88 -7.24 -8.15
CA GLN A 68 6.15 -6.63 -7.76
C GLN A 68 7.27 -7.66 -7.83
N TRP A 69 8.34 -7.28 -8.53
CA TRP A 69 9.57 -8.05 -8.73
C TRP A 69 9.35 -9.40 -9.43
N PRO A 70 8.71 -9.41 -10.61
CA PRO A 70 8.44 -10.65 -11.34
C PRO A 70 9.72 -11.39 -11.80
N GLY A 71 10.87 -10.73 -11.79
CA GLY A 71 12.17 -11.32 -12.19
C GLY A 71 12.85 -12.12 -11.08
N VAL A 72 12.25 -12.23 -9.88
CA VAL A 72 12.79 -13.02 -8.77
C VAL A 72 11.75 -14.02 -8.26
N ASP A 73 12.20 -15.15 -7.69
CA ASP A 73 11.30 -16.20 -7.17
C ASP A 73 10.42 -15.70 -6.01
N ALA A 74 10.92 -14.69 -5.28
CA ALA A 74 10.20 -14.04 -4.17
C ALA A 74 9.31 -12.88 -4.68
N ASN A 75 8.57 -13.07 -5.77
CA ASN A 75 7.64 -12.07 -6.29
C ASN A 75 6.45 -11.84 -5.34
N PHE A 76 5.91 -10.63 -5.36
CA PHE A 76 4.73 -10.25 -4.58
C PHE A 76 3.59 -9.94 -5.54
N THR A 77 2.44 -10.55 -5.31
CA THR A 77 1.23 -10.29 -6.09
C THR A 77 0.13 -9.79 -5.17
N THR A 78 -0.34 -8.57 -5.42
CA THR A 78 -1.42 -7.95 -4.66
C THR A 78 -2.60 -7.66 -5.57
N MET A 79 -3.78 -8.10 -5.17
CA MET A 79 -5.05 -7.85 -5.86
C MET A 79 -6.02 -7.18 -4.90
N SER A 80 -6.75 -6.19 -5.38
CA SER A 80 -7.83 -5.55 -4.62
C SER A 80 -9.05 -5.35 -5.50
N ALA A 81 -10.22 -5.61 -4.95
CA ALA A 81 -11.50 -5.25 -5.54
C ALA A 81 -12.30 -4.44 -4.53
N PHE A 82 -12.93 -3.37 -4.97
CA PHE A 82 -13.74 -2.54 -4.10
C PHE A 82 -15.02 -2.07 -4.77
N ALA A 83 -16.00 -1.75 -3.94
CA ALA A 83 -17.22 -1.07 -4.34
C ALA A 83 -17.57 -0.01 -3.29
N ASP A 84 -17.94 1.18 -3.73
CA ASP A 84 -18.39 2.24 -2.83
C ASP A 84 -19.54 3.07 -3.42
N PHE A 85 -20.37 3.59 -2.52
CA PHE A 85 -21.58 4.34 -2.86
C PHE A 85 -21.72 5.56 -1.95
N TYR A 86 -22.19 6.63 -2.53
CA TYR A 86 -22.56 7.83 -1.78
C TYR A 86 -24.07 7.88 -1.51
N ILE A 87 -24.45 8.06 -0.25
CA ILE A 87 -25.83 8.19 0.21
C ILE A 87 -26.12 9.68 0.39
N GLU A 88 -26.75 10.29 -0.63
CA GLU A 88 -26.91 11.74 -0.73
C GLU A 88 -27.70 12.34 0.44
N ASP A 89 -28.82 11.70 0.85
CA ASP A 89 -29.70 12.22 1.90
C ASP A 89 -29.03 12.23 3.27
N LYS A 90 -28.02 11.36 3.49
CA LYS A 90 -27.30 11.23 4.75
C LYS A 90 -25.90 11.87 4.74
N ASN A 91 -25.47 12.47 3.63
CA ASN A 91 -24.10 12.98 3.43
C ASN A 91 -23.01 11.93 3.79
N SER A 92 -23.29 10.66 3.54
CA SER A 92 -22.47 9.55 3.97
C SER A 92 -22.02 8.72 2.77
N GLY A 93 -20.89 8.07 2.89
CA GLY A 93 -20.41 7.07 1.96
C GLY A 93 -20.23 5.73 2.65
N VAL A 94 -20.54 4.66 1.95
CA VAL A 94 -20.29 3.28 2.38
C VAL A 94 -19.44 2.59 1.34
N GLY A 95 -18.57 1.70 1.76
CA GLY A 95 -17.71 0.93 0.87
C GLY A 95 -17.40 -0.45 1.43
N ALA A 96 -17.09 -1.35 0.51
CA ALA A 96 -16.58 -2.67 0.82
C ALA A 96 -15.34 -2.94 -0.06
N MET A 97 -14.37 -3.63 0.48
CA MET A 97 -13.12 -3.96 -0.22
C MET A 97 -12.66 -5.34 0.18
N ILE A 98 -12.22 -6.11 -0.81
CA ILE A 98 -11.48 -7.35 -0.60
C ILE A 98 -10.06 -7.15 -1.15
N THR A 99 -9.06 -7.58 -0.37
CA THR A 99 -7.66 -7.53 -0.81
C THR A 99 -7.03 -8.89 -0.58
N ARG A 100 -6.27 -9.35 -1.56
CA ARG A 100 -5.44 -10.56 -1.48
C ARG A 100 -4.00 -10.18 -1.77
N ASP A 101 -3.11 -10.56 -0.85
CA ASP A 101 -1.67 -10.42 -1.01
C ASP A 101 -1.02 -11.80 -0.95
N TYR A 102 -0.07 -12.05 -1.84
CA TYR A 102 0.60 -13.34 -1.99
C TYR A 102 2.10 -13.17 -2.21
N VAL A 103 2.90 -13.88 -1.42
CA VAL A 103 4.35 -13.94 -1.54
C VAL A 103 4.75 -15.29 -2.12
N GLY A 104 5.30 -15.28 -3.34
CA GLY A 104 5.49 -16.48 -4.17
C GLY A 104 6.39 -17.54 -3.53
N LEU A 105 7.55 -17.15 -3.02
CA LEU A 105 8.57 -18.06 -2.52
C LEU A 105 8.07 -18.97 -1.38
N VAL A 106 7.47 -18.39 -0.38
CA VAL A 106 7.03 -19.10 0.84
C VAL A 106 5.55 -19.47 0.83
N GLY A 107 4.81 -19.09 -0.20
CA GLY A 107 3.37 -19.32 -0.27
C GLY A 107 2.58 -18.64 0.84
N LEU A 108 3.11 -17.52 1.38
CA LEU A 108 2.41 -16.72 2.38
C LEU A 108 1.30 -15.95 1.69
N GLN A 109 0.08 -16.11 2.18
CA GLN A 109 -1.10 -15.43 1.65
C GLN A 109 -1.80 -14.67 2.77
N SER A 110 -2.27 -13.46 2.45
CA SER A 110 -3.14 -12.66 3.31
C SER A 110 -4.36 -12.24 2.51
N ILE A 111 -5.55 -12.51 3.03
CA ILE A 111 -6.83 -12.06 2.46
C ILE A 111 -7.50 -11.19 3.49
N SER A 112 -8.04 -10.04 3.08
CA SER A 112 -8.83 -9.16 3.94
C SER A 112 -10.16 -8.82 3.30
N LEU A 113 -11.21 -8.77 4.11
CA LEU A 113 -12.51 -8.20 3.77
C LEU A 113 -12.77 -7.03 4.71
N ALA A 114 -12.94 -5.85 4.13
CA ALA A 114 -13.11 -4.60 4.86
C ALA A 114 -14.42 -3.92 4.49
N PHE A 115 -15.11 -3.37 5.49
CA PHE A 115 -16.27 -2.50 5.34
C PHE A 115 -15.90 -1.10 5.84
N GLN A 116 -16.33 -0.08 5.09
CA GLN A 116 -15.96 1.31 5.34
C GLN A 116 -17.18 2.20 5.37
N TYR A 117 -17.12 3.19 6.24
CA TYR A 117 -18.10 4.25 6.37
C TYR A 117 -17.40 5.58 6.49
N ALA A 118 -17.86 6.60 5.74
CA ALA A 118 -17.37 7.95 5.84
C ALA A 118 -18.52 8.95 5.86
N TYR A 119 -18.38 10.01 6.64
CA TYR A 119 -19.37 11.07 6.78
C TYR A 119 -18.81 12.40 6.26
N GLN A 120 -19.56 13.13 5.46
CA GLN A 120 -19.13 14.42 4.91
C GLN A 120 -19.64 15.59 5.75
N LEU A 121 -18.71 16.29 6.41
CA LEU A 121 -18.94 17.51 7.15
C LEU A 121 -18.52 18.71 6.29
N ARG A 122 -19.44 19.62 6.00
CA ARG A 122 -19.13 20.89 5.36
C ARG A 122 -18.79 21.92 6.43
N LEU A 123 -17.51 22.26 6.57
CA LEU A 123 -17.03 23.21 7.57
C LEU A 123 -17.27 24.66 7.13
N THR A 124 -17.00 24.95 5.85
CA THR A 124 -17.27 26.24 5.22
C THR A 124 -17.79 26.02 3.80
N GLN A 125 -18.08 27.11 3.07
CA GLN A 125 -18.47 27.00 1.65
C GLN A 125 -17.40 26.36 0.76
N LYS A 126 -16.11 26.46 1.16
CA LYS A 126 -14.96 25.97 0.36
C LYS A 126 -14.18 24.85 1.04
N LEU A 127 -14.46 24.50 2.29
CA LEU A 127 -13.73 23.49 3.04
C LEU A 127 -14.69 22.42 3.57
N SER A 128 -14.39 21.17 3.29
CA SER A 128 -15.08 19.99 3.84
C SER A 128 -14.10 19.09 4.57
N PHE A 129 -14.60 18.38 5.57
CA PHE A 129 -13.91 17.34 6.29
C PHE A 129 -14.69 16.02 6.17
N ARG A 130 -14.00 14.93 5.97
CA ARG A 130 -14.61 13.58 5.93
C ARG A 130 -13.87 12.66 6.91
N PRO A 131 -14.40 12.40 8.12
CA PRO A 131 -13.97 11.27 8.92
C PRO A 131 -14.42 9.97 8.25
N GLY A 132 -13.58 8.93 8.37
CA GLY A 132 -13.86 7.60 7.86
C GLY A 132 -13.41 6.52 8.84
N PHE A 133 -14.16 5.41 8.88
CA PHE A 133 -13.88 4.25 9.72
C PHE A 133 -13.94 2.99 8.87
N GLN A 134 -13.13 2.01 9.25
CA GLN A 134 -13.08 0.70 8.62
C GLN A 134 -13.09 -0.38 9.69
N ALA A 135 -13.90 -1.41 9.46
CA ALA A 135 -13.82 -2.69 10.16
C ALA A 135 -13.45 -3.77 9.14
N ALA A 136 -12.48 -4.59 9.47
CA ALA A 136 -11.97 -5.62 8.57
C ALA A 136 -11.77 -6.95 9.30
N ILE A 137 -11.85 -8.05 8.53
CA ILE A 137 -11.44 -9.38 8.95
C ILE A 137 -10.30 -9.80 8.02
N TYR A 138 -9.22 -10.25 8.61
CA TYR A 138 -8.05 -10.79 7.93
C TYR A 138 -7.97 -12.30 8.10
N GLN A 139 -7.61 -12.98 7.03
CA GLN A 139 -7.14 -14.36 7.03
C GLN A 139 -5.70 -14.37 6.54
N ARG A 140 -4.79 -14.87 7.36
CA ARG A 140 -3.39 -15.07 6.97
C ARG A 140 -3.08 -16.54 6.98
N SER A 141 -2.44 -17.03 5.92
CA SER A 141 -2.10 -18.45 5.79
C SER A 141 -0.73 -18.64 5.12
N ILE A 142 -0.08 -19.74 5.46
CA ILE A 142 1.18 -20.16 4.86
C ILE A 142 1.12 -21.66 4.59
N ASN A 143 1.74 -22.10 3.49
CA ASN A 143 1.90 -23.50 3.20
C ASN A 143 3.28 -23.98 3.67
N PHE A 144 3.36 -24.53 4.89
CA PHE A 144 4.60 -25.05 5.46
C PHE A 144 5.23 -26.14 4.61
N GLY A 145 4.47 -26.92 3.83
CA GLY A 145 4.98 -27.94 2.93
C GLY A 145 5.82 -27.42 1.75
N ARG A 146 5.83 -26.10 1.54
CA ARG A 146 6.71 -25.44 0.56
C ARG A 146 8.02 -24.94 1.15
N LEU A 147 8.15 -24.99 2.47
CA LEU A 147 9.38 -24.57 3.15
C LEU A 147 10.35 -25.74 3.23
N THR A 148 11.61 -25.46 2.98
CA THR A 148 12.72 -26.38 3.22
C THR A 148 13.53 -25.88 4.39
N PHE A 149 13.91 -26.79 5.29
CA PHE A 149 14.62 -26.48 6.51
C PHE A 149 16.04 -27.06 6.45
N GLY A 150 16.95 -26.49 7.23
CA GLY A 150 18.37 -26.87 7.19
C GLY A 150 18.63 -28.34 7.48
N ASN A 151 17.80 -28.99 8.30
CA ASN A 151 17.90 -30.41 8.61
C ASN A 151 17.49 -31.35 7.45
N GLN A 152 16.89 -30.80 6.40
CA GLN A 152 16.54 -31.51 5.16
C GLN A 152 17.65 -31.45 4.10
N PHE A 153 18.81 -30.87 4.44
CA PHE A 153 20.00 -30.83 3.60
C PHE A 153 21.14 -31.63 4.23
N ASP A 154 21.90 -32.32 3.42
CA ASP A 154 23.14 -32.99 3.87
C ASP A 154 24.15 -31.91 4.31
N PRO A 155 24.65 -31.95 5.55
CA PRO A 155 25.57 -30.92 6.06
C PRO A 155 26.92 -30.91 5.34
N ASN A 156 27.31 -31.99 4.64
CA ASN A 156 28.58 -32.11 3.96
C ASN A 156 28.50 -31.74 2.48
N THR A 157 27.41 -32.12 1.80
CA THR A 157 27.25 -31.90 0.36
C THR A 157 26.34 -30.70 0.05
N GLY A 158 25.49 -30.28 1.00
CA GLY A 158 24.46 -29.24 0.77
C GLY A 158 23.32 -29.71 -0.11
N GLU A 159 23.24 -31.01 -0.44
CA GLU A 159 22.18 -31.58 -1.26
C GLU A 159 20.89 -31.75 -0.44
N PHE A 160 19.74 -31.56 -1.09
CA PHE A 160 18.44 -31.78 -0.47
C PHE A 160 18.15 -33.27 -0.35
N ILE A 161 18.15 -33.78 0.88
CA ILE A 161 17.91 -35.19 1.20
C ILE A 161 16.45 -35.50 1.55
N GLY A 162 15.63 -34.46 1.72
CA GLY A 162 14.21 -34.62 2.11
C GLY A 162 14.06 -35.05 3.58
N GLY A 163 12.88 -35.57 3.89
CA GLY A 163 12.53 -36.03 5.23
C GLY A 163 11.64 -35.05 5.99
N ASP A 164 11.27 -35.44 7.22
CA ASP A 164 10.50 -34.57 8.11
C ASP A 164 11.41 -33.43 8.61
N SER A 165 10.89 -32.22 8.56
CA SER A 165 11.61 -31.05 9.06
C SER A 165 11.83 -31.07 10.57
N GLY A 166 11.07 -31.88 11.31
CA GLY A 166 11.11 -31.94 12.77
C GLY A 166 10.62 -30.68 13.49
N GLU A 167 10.26 -29.64 12.73
CA GLU A 167 9.86 -28.33 13.29
C GLU A 167 8.46 -28.34 13.92
N GLY A 168 7.67 -29.40 13.72
CA GLY A 168 6.33 -29.56 14.30
C GLY A 168 5.35 -28.44 13.93
N LEU A 169 5.59 -27.74 12.81
CA LEU A 169 4.79 -26.60 12.37
C LEU A 169 3.40 -27.07 11.95
N SER A 170 2.40 -26.77 12.77
CA SER A 170 1.01 -27.05 12.51
C SER A 170 0.18 -25.77 12.50
N GLY A 171 -0.88 -25.75 11.71
CA GLY A 171 -1.86 -24.67 11.73
C GLY A 171 -1.80 -23.74 10.54
N GLY A 172 -0.74 -23.06 10.26
CA GLY A 172 -0.55 -22.24 9.03
C GLY A 172 -1.68 -21.30 8.60
N ASN A 173 -2.74 -21.12 9.41
CA ASN A 173 -3.92 -20.33 9.10
C ASN A 173 -4.41 -19.58 10.34
N ARG A 174 -4.62 -18.26 10.20
CA ARG A 174 -5.06 -17.40 11.29
C ARG A 174 -6.07 -16.37 10.81
N PHE A 175 -7.14 -16.19 11.60
CA PHE A 175 -8.13 -15.14 11.40
C PHE A 175 -8.02 -14.11 12.52
N PHE A 176 -8.14 -12.84 12.18
CA PHE A 176 -8.18 -11.77 13.17
C PHE A 176 -8.98 -10.55 12.67
N PRO A 177 -9.74 -9.90 13.55
CA PRO A 177 -10.41 -8.64 13.26
C PRO A 177 -9.42 -7.48 13.35
N ASP A 178 -9.71 -6.41 12.61
CA ASP A 178 -8.94 -5.18 12.66
C ASP A 178 -9.80 -3.95 12.43
N LEU A 179 -9.38 -2.83 13.02
CA LEU A 179 -10.03 -1.53 12.89
C LEU A 179 -9.06 -0.50 12.32
N SER A 180 -9.61 0.39 11.50
CA SER A 180 -8.87 1.51 10.93
C SER A 180 -9.71 2.79 10.97
N ALA A 181 -9.05 3.94 11.04
CA ALA A 181 -9.71 5.23 10.98
C ALA A 181 -8.93 6.18 10.08
N GLY A 182 -9.61 7.16 9.52
CA GLY A 182 -8.99 8.17 8.69
C GLY A 182 -9.79 9.45 8.64
N GLY A 183 -9.17 10.46 8.08
CA GLY A 183 -9.78 11.76 7.86
C GLY A 183 -9.26 12.39 6.58
N LEU A 184 -10.10 13.20 5.95
CA LEU A 184 -9.77 13.88 4.70
C LEU A 184 -10.32 15.29 4.74
N PHE A 185 -9.44 16.29 4.73
CA PHE A 185 -9.77 17.68 4.48
C PHE A 185 -9.63 17.98 2.99
N TYR A 186 -10.56 18.69 2.41
CA TYR A 186 -10.46 19.08 1.02
C TYR A 186 -11.21 20.36 0.69
N THR A 187 -10.67 21.04 -0.29
CA THR A 187 -11.19 22.25 -0.94
C THR A 187 -11.43 21.94 -2.42
N PRO A 188 -11.91 22.88 -3.25
CA PRO A 188 -12.02 22.65 -4.69
C PRO A 188 -10.71 22.31 -5.40
N ASN A 189 -9.56 22.69 -4.82
CA ASN A 189 -8.25 22.58 -5.46
C ASN A 189 -7.23 21.77 -4.67
N ALA A 190 -7.44 21.56 -3.36
CA ALA A 190 -6.44 20.92 -2.49
C ALA A 190 -7.07 19.85 -1.61
N TRP A 191 -6.27 18.87 -1.22
CA TRP A 191 -6.66 17.87 -0.25
C TRP A 191 -5.52 17.51 0.68
N LEU A 192 -5.88 17.11 1.90
CA LEU A 192 -5.00 16.60 2.93
C LEU A 192 -5.71 15.45 3.65
N GLY A 193 -5.17 14.25 3.55
CA GLY A 193 -5.70 13.06 4.21
C GLY A 193 -4.70 12.44 5.16
N PHE A 194 -5.22 11.78 6.18
CA PHE A 194 -4.47 10.95 7.11
C PHE A 194 -5.28 9.71 7.45
N ALA A 195 -4.58 8.59 7.66
CA ALA A 195 -5.20 7.35 8.08
C ALA A 195 -4.27 6.58 9.02
N ALA A 196 -4.91 5.81 9.91
CA ALA A 196 -4.27 4.87 10.80
C ALA A 196 -4.95 3.51 10.63
N HIS A 197 -4.19 2.53 10.17
CA HIS A 197 -4.63 1.14 10.02
C HIS A 197 -4.02 0.28 11.13
N HIS A 198 -4.63 -0.87 11.39
CA HIS A 198 -4.22 -1.81 12.43
C HIS A 198 -4.26 -1.20 13.84
N LEU A 199 -5.34 -0.48 14.15
CA LEU A 199 -5.53 0.16 15.47
C LEU A 199 -5.64 -0.86 16.58
N THR A 200 -6.15 -2.06 16.28
CA THR A 200 -6.28 -3.17 17.24
C THR A 200 -4.96 -3.89 17.48
N ARG A 201 -3.91 -3.63 16.67
CA ARG A 201 -2.61 -4.29 16.73
C ARG A 201 -2.74 -5.82 16.83
N PRO A 202 -3.49 -6.47 15.93
CA PRO A 202 -3.80 -7.88 16.06
C PRO A 202 -2.52 -8.72 16.02
N ASN A 203 -2.50 -9.83 16.74
CA ASN A 203 -1.45 -10.81 16.62
C ASN A 203 -1.61 -11.57 15.31
N ASN A 204 -0.64 -11.47 14.40
CA ASN A 204 -0.64 -12.07 13.08
C ASN A 204 0.32 -13.26 12.92
N SER A 205 0.87 -13.78 14.04
CA SER A 205 1.76 -14.94 14.04
C SER A 205 1.06 -16.20 13.52
N LEU A 206 1.78 -17.00 12.74
CA LEU A 206 1.35 -18.29 12.21
C LEU A 206 2.01 -19.47 12.94
N VAL A 207 2.98 -19.19 13.82
CA VAL A 207 3.80 -20.21 14.50
C VAL A 207 3.63 -20.21 16.03
N GLY A 208 2.60 -19.52 16.55
CA GLY A 208 2.25 -19.56 17.97
C GLY A 208 2.95 -18.51 18.85
N GLU A 209 4.00 -17.83 18.37
CA GLU A 209 4.62 -16.71 19.08
C GLU A 209 3.80 -15.40 18.94
N ASP A 210 3.99 -14.46 19.85
CA ASP A 210 3.32 -13.17 19.75
C ASP A 210 4.01 -12.25 18.72
N SER A 211 3.31 -11.98 17.63
CA SER A 211 3.74 -11.05 16.58
C SER A 211 2.62 -10.03 16.30
N ASN A 212 2.62 -8.95 17.06
CA ASN A 212 1.63 -7.90 16.91
C ASN A 212 1.91 -7.04 15.68
N LEU A 213 0.90 -6.93 14.80
CA LEU A 213 0.98 -6.09 13.60
C LEU A 213 1.10 -4.61 14.01
N PRO A 214 2.16 -3.90 13.58
CA PRO A 214 2.34 -2.50 13.93
C PRO A 214 1.27 -1.61 13.28
N ILE A 215 0.85 -0.57 14.00
CA ILE A 215 -0.02 0.46 13.43
C ILE A 215 0.66 1.08 12.21
N LYS A 216 -0.07 1.12 11.08
CA LYS A 216 0.34 1.82 9.88
C LYS A 216 -0.26 3.21 9.85
N LEU A 217 0.57 4.23 9.92
CA LEU A 217 0.19 5.63 9.77
C LEU A 217 0.48 6.09 8.36
N SER A 218 -0.46 6.79 7.76
CA SER A 218 -0.28 7.41 6.45
C SER A 218 -0.82 8.83 6.43
N ALA A 219 -0.16 9.69 5.65
CA ALA A 219 -0.61 11.02 5.32
C ALA A 219 -0.42 11.25 3.83
N HIS A 220 -1.37 11.91 3.19
CA HIS A 220 -1.26 12.26 1.78
C HIS A 220 -1.85 13.65 1.55
N ALA A 221 -1.25 14.39 0.64
CA ALA A 221 -1.68 15.75 0.30
C ALA A 221 -1.42 16.02 -1.17
N GLY A 222 -2.15 16.97 -1.71
CA GLY A 222 -1.91 17.43 -3.06
C GLY A 222 -2.70 18.69 -3.38
N TRP A 223 -2.33 19.27 -4.51
CA TRP A 223 -2.96 20.46 -5.03
C TRP A 223 -3.18 20.32 -6.53
N LYS A 224 -4.38 20.61 -7.01
CA LYS A 224 -4.75 20.54 -8.42
C LYS A 224 -4.83 21.95 -9.02
N PHE A 225 -3.99 22.20 -10.03
CA PHE A 225 -3.98 23.43 -10.80
C PHE A 225 -4.69 23.18 -12.13
N PHE A 226 -5.77 23.88 -12.37
CA PHE A 226 -6.54 23.78 -13.60
C PHE A 226 -6.05 24.80 -14.62
N PHE A 227 -5.58 24.34 -15.77
CA PHE A 227 -5.30 25.22 -16.92
C PHE A 227 -6.57 25.48 -17.74
N ARG A 228 -7.46 24.52 -17.77
CA ARG A 228 -8.82 24.63 -18.26
C ARG A 228 -9.71 23.83 -17.33
N PRO A 229 -10.51 24.47 -16.49
CA PRO A 229 -11.46 23.73 -15.67
C PRO A 229 -12.45 23.02 -16.59
N GLY A 230 -12.58 21.71 -16.44
CA GLY A 230 -13.67 20.96 -17.00
C GLY A 230 -14.97 21.55 -16.47
N VAL A 231 -15.92 21.90 -17.33
CA VAL A 231 -17.21 22.38 -16.87
C VAL A 231 -17.96 21.22 -16.27
N MET A 232 -17.84 21.03 -14.94
CA MET A 232 -18.71 20.13 -14.21
C MET A 232 -20.07 20.78 -14.07
N GLY A 233 -21.01 20.30 -14.87
CA GLY A 233 -22.42 20.28 -14.52
C GLY A 233 -23.25 21.53 -14.80
N GLN A 234 -23.41 21.94 -16.06
CA GLN A 234 -24.66 22.47 -16.55
C GLN A 234 -24.83 22.06 -18.02
N GLY A 235 -25.73 21.10 -18.26
CA GLY A 235 -26.19 20.70 -19.59
C GLY A 235 -25.41 19.56 -20.24
N VAL A 236 -26.12 18.65 -20.86
CA VAL A 236 -25.68 17.38 -21.47
C VAL A 236 -24.66 17.55 -22.63
N TYR A 237 -24.28 18.78 -23.02
CA TYR A 237 -23.54 19.05 -24.26
C TYR A 237 -22.27 19.91 -24.12
N ALA A 238 -21.82 20.27 -22.91
CA ALA A 238 -20.66 21.16 -22.74
C ALA A 238 -19.58 20.63 -21.78
N ARG A 239 -19.19 19.37 -21.88
CA ARG A 239 -18.01 18.86 -21.16
C ARG A 239 -16.74 19.28 -21.90
N LYS A 240 -16.16 20.42 -21.55
CA LYS A 240 -14.79 20.75 -21.92
C LYS A 240 -13.85 19.75 -21.26
N ALA A 241 -12.93 19.18 -22.04
CA ALA A 241 -11.90 18.25 -21.53
C ALA A 241 -11.08 18.91 -20.42
N GLU A 242 -10.88 18.20 -19.30
CA GLU A 242 -10.04 18.69 -18.20
C GLU A 242 -8.57 18.76 -18.63
N ARG A 243 -7.92 19.87 -18.26
CA ARG A 243 -6.46 20.01 -18.34
C ARG A 243 -5.97 20.54 -17.01
N SER A 244 -5.21 19.70 -16.29
CA SER A 244 -4.73 20.05 -14.96
C SER A 244 -3.37 19.40 -14.67
N ILE A 245 -2.65 19.97 -13.70
CA ILE A 245 -1.49 19.38 -13.07
C ILE A 245 -1.78 19.24 -11.58
N ALA A 246 -1.45 18.09 -11.01
CA ALA A 246 -1.71 17.78 -9.61
C ALA A 246 -0.44 17.23 -8.93
N PRO A 247 0.46 18.09 -8.43
CA PRO A 247 1.52 17.65 -7.54
C PRO A 247 0.92 17.08 -6.25
N ALA A 248 1.51 15.97 -5.79
CA ALA A 248 1.04 15.31 -4.58
C ALA A 248 2.19 14.59 -3.86
N VAL A 249 2.00 14.36 -2.58
CA VAL A 249 2.91 13.65 -1.70
C VAL A 249 2.14 12.65 -0.85
N GLN A 250 2.77 11.51 -0.60
CA GLN A 250 2.29 10.52 0.34
C GLN A 250 3.42 10.12 1.27
N TYR A 251 3.12 10.02 2.56
CA TYR A 251 4.02 9.53 3.59
C TYR A 251 3.38 8.34 4.31
N ARG A 252 4.17 7.31 4.58
CA ARG A 252 3.73 6.10 5.29
C ARG A 252 4.78 5.67 6.29
N LYS A 253 4.30 5.19 7.44
CA LYS A 253 5.14 4.60 8.48
C LYS A 253 4.44 3.39 9.09
N GLN A 254 5.12 2.25 9.13
CA GLN A 254 4.67 1.02 9.77
C GLN A 254 5.84 0.36 10.47
N GLY A 255 5.83 0.34 11.81
CA GLY A 255 6.96 -0.12 12.60
C GLY A 255 8.25 0.65 12.25
N PRO A 256 9.35 -0.04 11.89
CA PRO A 256 10.62 0.57 11.50
C PRO A 256 10.59 1.14 10.08
N PHE A 257 9.62 0.72 9.26
CA PHE A 257 9.53 1.09 7.85
C PHE A 257 8.91 2.46 7.67
N THR A 258 9.58 3.27 6.89
CA THR A 258 9.12 4.62 6.55
C THR A 258 9.34 4.83 5.06
N GLN A 259 8.32 5.33 4.38
CA GLN A 259 8.34 5.57 2.95
C GLN A 259 7.67 6.90 2.62
N MET A 260 8.18 7.57 1.60
CA MET A 260 7.62 8.79 1.06
C MET A 260 7.56 8.68 -0.46
N ASP A 261 6.42 9.00 -1.04
CA ASP A 261 6.21 9.11 -2.49
C ASP A 261 5.92 10.57 -2.81
N VAL A 262 6.67 11.15 -3.73
CA VAL A 262 6.47 12.52 -4.23
C VAL A 262 6.35 12.48 -5.72
N GLY A 263 5.32 13.13 -6.27
CA GLY A 263 5.09 13.08 -7.70
C GLY A 263 4.03 14.03 -8.18
N THR A 264 3.64 13.86 -9.43
CA THR A 264 2.64 14.70 -10.08
C THR A 264 1.87 13.92 -11.12
N TYR A 265 0.60 14.32 -11.30
CA TYR A 265 -0.25 13.89 -12.39
C TYR A 265 -0.48 15.04 -13.37
N PHE A 266 -0.40 14.73 -14.64
CA PHE A 266 -0.77 15.60 -15.76
C PHE A 266 -2.03 15.03 -16.41
N THR A 267 -3.14 15.74 -16.27
CA THR A 267 -4.41 15.34 -16.87
C THR A 267 -4.63 16.11 -18.15
N PHE A 268 -4.74 15.40 -19.25
CA PHE A 268 -5.12 15.88 -20.57
C PHE A 268 -6.21 14.96 -21.13
N GLU A 269 -7.43 15.12 -20.59
CA GLU A 269 -8.52 14.20 -20.96
C GLU A 269 -8.58 13.94 -22.47
N PRO A 270 -8.64 12.63 -22.87
CA PRO A 270 -8.91 11.45 -22.05
C PRO A 270 -7.68 10.81 -21.40
N ILE A 271 -6.48 11.35 -21.55
CA ILE A 271 -5.22 10.75 -21.07
C ILE A 271 -4.77 11.41 -19.77
N VAL A 272 -4.28 10.60 -18.85
CA VAL A 272 -3.60 11.02 -17.61
C VAL A 272 -2.21 10.39 -17.60
N VAL A 273 -1.19 11.19 -17.30
CA VAL A 273 0.18 10.71 -17.14
C VAL A 273 0.65 11.09 -15.74
N GLY A 274 1.32 10.19 -15.06
CA GLY A 274 1.88 10.43 -13.73
C GLY A 274 3.34 10.03 -13.64
N THR A 275 4.09 10.73 -12.79
CA THR A 275 5.44 10.34 -12.43
C THR A 275 5.65 10.52 -10.94
N TRP A 276 6.30 9.54 -10.29
CA TRP A 276 6.52 9.52 -8.86
C TRP A 276 7.94 9.07 -8.55
N TYR A 277 8.53 9.70 -7.57
CA TYR A 277 9.74 9.25 -6.89
C TYR A 277 9.34 8.62 -5.56
N ARG A 278 9.77 7.40 -5.32
CA ARG A 278 9.56 6.65 -4.08
C ARG A 278 10.87 6.49 -3.35
N GLY A 279 10.92 7.03 -2.13
CA GLY A 279 12.10 7.01 -1.28
C GLY A 279 12.18 8.25 -0.39
N ILE A 280 13.12 8.25 0.55
CA ILE A 280 13.40 9.39 1.43
C ILE A 280 14.85 9.84 1.16
N PRO A 281 15.07 10.83 0.29
CA PRO A 281 16.41 11.19 -0.18
C PRO A 281 17.32 11.73 0.93
N PHE A 282 16.74 12.23 2.02
CA PHE A 282 17.49 12.80 3.16
C PHE A 282 17.74 11.81 4.29
N LYS A 283 17.21 10.56 4.20
CA LYS A 283 17.40 9.53 5.19
C LYS A 283 18.41 8.51 4.67
N SER A 284 19.62 8.52 5.22
CA SER A 284 20.60 7.46 5.01
C SER A 284 20.68 6.55 6.23
N LEU A 285 20.70 5.25 6.01
CA LEU A 285 21.03 4.23 7.00
C LEU A 285 22.37 3.63 6.57
N ASN A 286 23.42 3.74 7.40
CA ASN A 286 24.79 3.27 7.06
C ASN A 286 25.29 3.81 5.70
N ASN A 287 25.16 5.12 5.45
CA ASN A 287 25.48 5.79 4.19
C ASN A 287 24.74 5.30 2.95
N ILE A 288 23.63 4.56 3.12
CA ILE A 288 22.75 4.13 2.03
C ILE A 288 21.56 5.05 2.00
N ILE A 289 21.41 5.77 0.88
CA ILE A 289 20.23 6.60 0.65
C ILE A 289 19.02 5.69 0.45
N ASN A 290 17.89 6.04 1.07
CA ASN A 290 16.64 5.27 0.96
C ASN A 290 15.93 5.60 -0.36
N HIS A 291 16.44 5.04 -1.48
CA HIS A 291 15.79 5.06 -2.78
C HIS A 291 15.09 3.71 -3.01
N GLU A 292 13.89 3.72 -3.54
CA GLU A 292 13.18 2.50 -3.89
C GLU A 292 12.92 2.42 -5.40
N SER A 293 12.14 3.35 -5.95
CA SER A 293 11.76 3.31 -7.35
C SER A 293 11.35 4.67 -7.92
N ILE A 294 11.40 4.77 -9.25
CA ILE A 294 10.71 5.80 -10.04
C ILE A 294 9.50 5.12 -10.67
N VAL A 295 8.32 5.70 -10.46
CA VAL A 295 7.06 5.18 -11.01
C VAL A 295 6.65 6.03 -12.19
N LEU A 296 6.35 5.39 -13.31
CA LEU A 296 5.73 5.98 -14.48
C LEU A 296 4.32 5.43 -14.61
N LEU A 297 3.35 6.31 -14.84
CA LEU A 297 1.95 5.97 -14.89
C LEU A 297 1.32 6.57 -16.13
N VAL A 298 0.46 5.79 -16.78
CA VAL A 298 -0.43 6.24 -17.86
C VAL A 298 -1.84 5.74 -17.58
N GLY A 299 -2.80 6.61 -17.72
CA GLY A 299 -4.22 6.28 -17.56
C GLY A 299 -5.06 6.85 -18.68
N MET A 300 -6.24 6.28 -18.87
CA MET A 300 -7.22 6.72 -19.85
C MET A 300 -8.61 6.74 -19.25
N THR A 301 -9.31 7.85 -19.44
CA THR A 301 -10.70 8.04 -18.99
C THR A 301 -11.63 7.93 -20.19
N LEU A 302 -12.44 6.89 -20.20
CA LEU A 302 -13.48 6.65 -21.21
C LEU A 302 -14.83 7.10 -20.64
N LYS A 303 -15.40 8.15 -21.23
CA LYS A 303 -16.69 8.73 -20.79
C LYS A 303 -17.82 8.20 -21.67
N GLY A 304 -18.71 7.41 -21.08
CA GLY A 304 -19.99 7.06 -21.68
C GLY A 304 -21.03 8.17 -21.54
N ALA A 305 -22.29 7.88 -21.83
CA ALA A 305 -23.38 8.84 -21.72
C ALA A 305 -23.63 9.30 -20.28
N LYS A 306 -23.48 8.43 -19.30
CA LYS A 306 -23.70 8.68 -17.86
C LYS A 306 -22.61 8.10 -16.96
N ASP A 307 -21.83 7.20 -17.45
CA ASP A 307 -20.81 6.42 -16.77
C ASP A 307 -19.40 6.81 -17.22
N VAL A 308 -18.43 6.42 -16.43
CA VAL A 308 -17.01 6.66 -16.68
C VAL A 308 -16.25 5.38 -16.37
N LEU A 309 -15.39 4.97 -17.30
CA LEU A 309 -14.42 3.91 -17.11
C LEU A 309 -13.01 4.50 -17.12
N ASN A 310 -12.29 4.35 -16.04
CA ASN A 310 -10.88 4.70 -15.94
C ASN A 310 -10.04 3.43 -16.00
N ILE A 311 -9.00 3.46 -16.83
CA ILE A 311 -8.03 2.37 -17.00
C ILE A 311 -6.66 2.97 -16.71
N GLY A 312 -5.90 2.37 -15.81
CA GLY A 312 -4.57 2.82 -15.45
C GLY A 312 -3.54 1.69 -15.56
N TYR A 313 -2.34 2.04 -15.98
CA TYR A 313 -1.16 1.18 -15.94
C TYR A 313 0.01 1.96 -15.36
N SER A 314 0.76 1.33 -14.45
CA SER A 314 2.02 1.90 -13.97
C SER A 314 3.14 0.88 -13.97
N TYR A 315 4.35 1.39 -14.16
CA TYR A 315 5.59 0.64 -14.07
C TYR A 315 6.54 1.32 -13.08
N ASP A 316 6.97 0.54 -12.06
CA ASP A 316 7.93 1.01 -11.06
C ASP A 316 9.34 0.54 -11.48
N ILE A 317 10.19 1.47 -11.86
CA ILE A 317 11.60 1.22 -12.16
C ILE A 317 12.37 1.12 -10.85
N THR A 318 12.85 -0.07 -10.50
CA THR A 318 13.63 -0.29 -9.27
C THR A 318 14.99 0.39 -9.36
N ILE A 319 15.24 1.39 -8.50
CA ILE A 319 16.51 2.11 -8.41
C ILE A 319 17.28 1.80 -7.12
N SER A 320 16.70 0.93 -6.27
CA SER A 320 17.36 0.42 -5.06
C SER A 320 18.50 -0.54 -5.40
N ARG A 321 19.22 -1.00 -4.37
CA ARG A 321 20.30 -2.01 -4.52
C ARG A 321 19.85 -3.33 -5.14
N LEU A 322 18.55 -3.64 -5.15
CA LEU A 322 18.02 -4.83 -5.82
C LEU A 322 18.21 -4.76 -7.34
N GLY A 323 18.32 -3.55 -7.90
CA GLY A 323 18.63 -3.32 -9.29
C GLY A 323 17.52 -3.72 -10.27
N PRO A 324 17.77 -3.52 -11.57
CA PRO A 324 16.78 -3.78 -12.62
C PRO A 324 16.49 -5.27 -12.87
N GLY A 325 17.35 -6.18 -12.36
CA GLY A 325 17.14 -7.64 -12.47
C GLY A 325 15.87 -8.14 -11.77
N THR A 326 15.27 -7.33 -10.89
CA THR A 326 13.97 -7.65 -10.27
C THR A 326 12.79 -7.60 -11.24
N GLY A 327 12.94 -7.01 -12.42
CA GLY A 327 11.84 -6.76 -13.37
C GLY A 327 10.93 -5.61 -12.95
N GLY A 328 11.27 -4.84 -11.91
CA GLY A 328 10.47 -3.71 -11.43
C GLY A 328 9.13 -4.13 -10.82
N SER A 329 8.09 -3.29 -11.01
CA SER A 329 6.73 -3.66 -10.60
C SER A 329 5.71 -3.16 -11.62
N HIS A 330 4.73 -4.00 -11.92
CA HIS A 330 3.65 -3.69 -12.86
C HIS A 330 2.34 -3.59 -12.09
N GLU A 331 1.56 -2.56 -12.40
CA GLU A 331 0.25 -2.38 -11.77
C GLU A 331 -0.79 -1.97 -12.82
N ILE A 332 -1.96 -2.61 -12.76
CA ILE A 332 -3.12 -2.31 -13.60
C ILE A 332 -4.29 -1.96 -12.70
N SER A 333 -5.02 -0.90 -13.06
CA SER A 333 -6.26 -0.50 -12.40
C SER A 333 -7.39 -0.36 -13.39
N LEU A 334 -8.59 -0.75 -12.95
CA LEU A 334 -9.86 -0.55 -13.66
C LEU A 334 -10.86 0.02 -12.67
N VAL A 335 -11.42 1.20 -12.96
CA VAL A 335 -12.41 1.83 -12.10
C VAL A 335 -13.61 2.26 -12.94
N TYR A 336 -14.77 1.70 -12.64
CA TYR A 336 -16.03 2.03 -13.29
C TYR A 336 -16.93 2.79 -12.33
N SER A 337 -17.43 3.95 -12.78
CA SER A 337 -18.27 4.85 -11.99
C SER A 337 -19.56 5.16 -12.72
N TRP A 338 -20.67 5.20 -11.97
CA TRP A 338 -22.00 5.53 -12.51
C TRP A 338 -22.78 6.44 -11.57
N PRO A 339 -23.68 7.29 -12.07
CA PRO A 339 -24.48 8.18 -11.24
C PRO A 339 -25.50 7.38 -10.41
N THR A 340 -25.46 7.57 -9.10
CA THR A 340 -26.44 6.97 -8.16
C THR A 340 -27.58 7.94 -7.84
N ARG A 341 -27.48 9.18 -8.33
CA ARG A 341 -28.38 10.25 -8.00
C ARG A 341 -29.70 10.14 -8.76
N ASN A 342 -30.80 10.43 -8.07
CA ASN A 342 -32.11 10.63 -8.70
C ASN A 342 -32.08 11.91 -9.56
N PRO A 343 -32.27 11.83 -10.90
CA PRO A 343 -32.20 12.98 -11.79
C PRO A 343 -33.31 14.04 -11.54
N ARG A 344 -34.36 13.66 -10.81
CA ARG A 344 -35.47 14.56 -10.46
C ARG A 344 -35.19 15.48 -9.27
N LYS A 345 -34.12 15.23 -8.49
CA LYS A 345 -33.73 16.09 -7.37
C LYS A 345 -32.78 17.20 -7.85
N PRO A 346 -32.96 18.48 -7.44
CA PRO A 346 -32.01 19.54 -7.80
C PRO A 346 -30.63 19.26 -7.29
N PRO A 347 -29.54 19.69 -8.00
CA PRO A 347 -28.16 19.48 -7.55
C PRO A 347 -27.97 20.21 -6.21
N LYS A 348 -27.51 19.47 -5.21
CA LYS A 348 -26.94 20.09 -4.01
C LYS A 348 -25.52 20.55 -4.39
N ASP A 349 -25.19 21.82 -4.11
CA ASP A 349 -23.81 22.30 -4.21
C ASP A 349 -22.90 21.53 -3.23
N LYS A 350 -22.19 20.55 -3.74
CA LYS A 350 -21.28 19.73 -2.94
C LYS A 350 -19.87 19.85 -3.50
N LEU A 351 -18.92 20.05 -2.59
CA LEU A 351 -17.52 19.99 -2.92
C LEU A 351 -17.15 18.53 -3.27
N ILE A 352 -16.50 18.36 -4.39
CA ILE A 352 -15.90 17.09 -4.83
C ILE A 352 -14.42 17.15 -4.49
N ILE A 353 -13.86 16.00 -4.11
CA ILE A 353 -12.44 15.89 -3.81
C ILE A 353 -11.65 16.06 -5.12
N PRO A 354 -10.68 16.97 -5.19
CA PRO A 354 -9.96 17.26 -6.44
C PRO A 354 -8.81 16.28 -6.72
N CYS A 355 -8.68 15.18 -5.96
CA CYS A 355 -7.65 14.20 -6.25
C CYS A 355 -7.85 13.61 -7.66
N PRO A 356 -6.78 13.14 -8.31
CA PRO A 356 -6.89 12.48 -9.60
C PRO A 356 -7.83 11.28 -9.51
N ASP A 357 -8.81 11.21 -10.43
CA ASP A 357 -9.68 10.06 -10.60
C ASP A 357 -9.03 9.12 -11.64
N PHE A 358 -8.80 7.87 -11.25
CA PHE A 358 -8.38 6.78 -12.14
C PHE A 358 -9.41 5.67 -12.11
#